data_208aef120853e918843cbb3f090e0e4f
#
_entry.id   208aef120853e918843cbb3f090e0e4f
#
_cell.length_a   1.000
_cell.length_b   1.000
_cell.length_c   1.000
_cell.angle_alpha   90.00
_cell.angle_beta   90.00
_cell.angle_gamma   90.00
#
_symmetry.space_group_name_H-M   'P 1'
#
loop_
_entity.id
_entity.type
_entity.pdbx_description
1 polymer ?
#
loop_
_entity_poly.entity_id
_entity_poly.type
_entity_poly.pdbx_seq_one_letter_code
_entity_poly.pdbx_strand_id
1 'polypeptide(L)' 'MAVSYNRLWKLLIDRKMTQSNLRKATDISPNTMTKLRRDEFVAMPILDRICDVLNVDFADIMEHVNSNLKIHD' A
#
# COMPACT_ATOMS: atom_id res chain seq x y z
N MET A 1 4.96 2.09 15.99
CA MET A 1 5.43 1.99 14.60
C MET A 1 4.35 1.43 13.72
N ALA A 2 4.01 2.13 12.66
CA ALA A 2 2.94 1.70 11.79
C ALA A 2 3.16 2.20 10.38
N VAL A 3 2.41 1.65 9.45
CA VAL A 3 2.44 2.05 8.05
C VAL A 3 1.00 2.32 7.61
N SER A 4 0.84 3.21 6.65
CA SER A 4 -0.45 3.46 6.01
C SER A 4 -0.30 3.33 4.51
N TYR A 5 -1.27 2.70 3.87
CA TYR A 5 -1.32 2.57 2.41
C TYR A 5 -2.40 3.45 1.79
N ASN A 6 -2.84 4.47 2.50
CA ASN A 6 -3.86 5.37 1.98
C ASN A 6 -3.45 6.01 0.65
N ARG A 7 -2.16 6.28 0.49
CA ARG A 7 -1.64 6.84 -0.75
C ARG A 7 -1.84 5.90 -1.93
N LEU A 8 -1.69 4.59 -1.68
CA LEU A 8 -1.94 3.59 -2.71
C LEU A 8 -3.40 3.62 -3.16
N TRP A 9 -4.33 3.67 -2.21
CA TRP A 9 -5.75 3.67 -2.55
C TRP A 9 -6.15 4.92 -3.33
N LYS A 10 -5.61 6.08 -2.95
CA LYS A 10 -5.83 7.34 -3.67
C LYS A 10 -5.27 7.26 -5.08
N LEU A 11 -4.09 6.69 -5.22
CA LEU A 11 -3.45 6.52 -6.52
C LEU A 11 -4.30 5.63 -7.44
N LEU A 12 -4.85 4.55 -6.92
CA LEU A 12 -5.72 3.68 -7.70
C LEU A 12 -6.96 4.43 -8.17
N ILE A 13 -7.56 5.24 -7.30
CA ILE A 13 -8.72 6.05 -7.67
C ILE A 13 -8.35 7.00 -8.82
N ASP A 14 -7.21 7.67 -8.72
CA ASP A 14 -6.74 8.60 -9.75
C ASP A 14 -6.54 7.89 -11.08
N ARG A 15 -6.11 6.65 -11.05
CA ARG A 15 -5.85 5.85 -12.25
C ARG A 15 -7.05 5.03 -12.68
N LYS A 16 -8.17 5.17 -11.99
CA LYS A 16 -9.40 4.43 -12.29
C LYS A 16 -9.19 2.93 -12.27
N MET A 17 -8.37 2.46 -11.33
CA MET A 17 -8.12 1.04 -11.11
C MET A 17 -8.83 0.56 -9.85
N THR A 18 -9.33 -0.67 -9.90
CA THR A 18 -9.86 -1.31 -8.71
C THR A 18 -8.76 -2.08 -7.98
N GLN A 19 -9.03 -2.43 -6.72
CA GLN A 19 -8.10 -3.30 -5.98
C GLN A 19 -7.94 -4.65 -6.67
N SER A 20 -9.00 -5.15 -7.27
CA SER A 20 -8.96 -6.40 -8.04
C SER A 20 -8.04 -6.28 -9.24
N ASN A 21 -8.09 -5.15 -9.96
CA ASN A 21 -7.17 -4.90 -11.07
C ASN A 21 -5.73 -4.89 -10.60
N LEU A 22 -5.45 -4.22 -9.48
CA LEU A 22 -4.11 -4.17 -8.92
C LEU A 22 -3.63 -5.56 -8.56
N ARG A 23 -4.46 -6.35 -7.90
CA ARG A 23 -4.10 -7.70 -7.48
C ARG A 23 -3.72 -8.57 -8.66
N LYS A 24 -4.50 -8.49 -9.74
CA LYS A 24 -4.23 -9.27 -10.95
C LYS A 24 -2.96 -8.81 -11.63
N ALA A 25 -2.76 -7.51 -11.73
CA ALA A 25 -1.59 -6.95 -12.41
C ALA A 25 -0.28 -7.25 -11.67
N THR A 26 -0.33 -7.35 -10.35
CA THR A 26 0.85 -7.59 -9.51
C THR A 26 0.99 -9.03 -9.09
N ASP A 27 0.00 -9.86 -9.38
CA ASP A 27 -0.02 -11.27 -8.97
C ASP A 27 0.14 -11.44 -7.45
N ILE A 28 -0.48 -10.55 -6.70
CA ILE A 28 -0.47 -10.59 -5.24
C ILE A 28 -1.58 -11.51 -4.74
N SER A 29 -1.30 -12.27 -3.68
CA SER A 29 -2.31 -13.15 -3.09
C SER A 29 -3.43 -12.35 -2.44
N PRO A 30 -4.64 -12.91 -2.34
CA PRO A 30 -5.74 -12.26 -1.62
C PRO A 30 -5.38 -11.94 -0.17
N ASN A 31 -4.57 -12.79 0.45
CA ASN A 31 -4.15 -12.60 1.83
C ASN A 31 -3.29 -11.33 1.97
N THR A 32 -2.39 -11.12 1.02
CA THR A 32 -1.56 -9.91 1.00
C THR A 32 -2.41 -8.66 0.77
N MET A 33 -3.40 -8.74 -0.09
CA MET A 33 -4.32 -7.62 -0.29
C MET A 33 -5.07 -7.27 0.99
N THR A 34 -5.43 -8.29 1.78
CA THR A 34 -6.07 -8.06 3.07
C THR A 34 -5.14 -7.31 4.01
N LYS A 35 -3.86 -7.68 4.03
CA LYS A 35 -2.86 -6.97 4.85
C LYS A 35 -2.74 -5.51 4.44
N LEU A 36 -2.73 -5.25 3.14
CA LEU A 36 -2.68 -3.88 2.64
C LEU A 36 -3.89 -3.07 3.11
N ARG A 37 -5.08 -3.66 3.06
CA ARG A 37 -6.28 -2.97 3.50
C ARG A 37 -6.29 -2.68 5.00
N ARG A 38 -5.58 -3.48 5.77
CA ARG A 38 -5.49 -3.33 7.22
C ARG A 38 -4.29 -2.51 7.67
N ASP A 39 -3.53 -1.96 6.74
CA ASP A 39 -2.29 -1.23 7.05
C ASP A 39 -1.30 -2.06 7.83
N GLU A 40 -1.21 -3.35 7.50
CA GLU A 40 -0.23 -4.26 8.10
C GLU A 40 1.06 -4.24 7.28
N PHE A 41 2.14 -4.66 7.90
CA PHE A 41 3.42 -4.75 7.20
C PHE A 41 3.37 -5.79 6.11
N VAL A 42 3.86 -5.42 4.94
CA VAL A 42 3.95 -6.30 3.77
C VAL A 42 5.41 -6.34 3.34
N ALA A 43 5.86 -7.49 2.86
CA ALA A 43 7.25 -7.67 2.47
C ALA A 43 7.64 -6.68 1.36
N MET A 44 8.84 -6.14 1.46
CA MET A 44 9.34 -5.16 0.49
C MET A 44 9.30 -5.63 -0.96
N PRO A 45 9.64 -6.90 -1.28
CA PRO A 45 9.54 -7.35 -2.67
C PRO A 45 8.14 -7.22 -3.27
N ILE A 46 7.11 -7.36 -2.44
CA ILE A 46 5.73 -7.19 -2.89
C ILE A 46 5.43 -5.71 -3.17
N LEU A 47 5.89 -4.84 -2.26
CA LEU A 47 5.73 -3.40 -2.43
C LEU A 47 6.49 -2.91 -3.65
N ASP A 48 7.67 -3.45 -3.89
CA ASP A 48 8.46 -3.15 -5.07
C ASP A 48 7.72 -3.51 -6.35
N ARG A 49 7.07 -4.66 -6.36
CA ARG A 49 6.28 -5.09 -7.52
C ARG A 49 5.11 -4.15 -7.80
N ILE A 50 4.46 -3.67 -6.74
CA ILE A 50 3.39 -2.68 -6.89
C ILE A 50 3.93 -1.41 -7.53
N CYS A 51 5.09 -0.94 -7.05
CA CYS A 51 5.73 0.24 -7.60
C CYS A 51 6.08 0.05 -9.09
N ASP A 52 6.59 -1.12 -9.46
CA ASP A 52 6.91 -1.41 -10.85
C ASP A 52 5.67 -1.36 -11.74
N VAL A 53 4.58 -1.99 -11.31
CA VAL A 53 3.35 -2.05 -12.10
C VAL A 53 2.74 -0.66 -12.28
N LEU A 54 2.76 0.14 -11.22
CA LEU A 54 2.16 1.48 -11.25
C LEU A 54 3.15 2.55 -11.70
N ASN A 55 4.43 2.19 -11.84
CA ASN A 55 5.50 3.10 -12.23
C ASN A 55 5.61 4.28 -11.27
N VAL A 56 5.69 3.98 -10.00
CA VAL A 56 5.78 4.97 -8.91
C VAL A 56 6.84 4.57 -7.91
N ASP A 57 7.10 5.44 -6.95
CA ASP A 57 8.04 5.18 -5.86
C ASP A 57 7.30 4.72 -4.61
N PHE A 58 8.05 4.18 -3.65
CA PHE A 58 7.47 3.73 -2.37
C PHE A 58 6.69 4.83 -1.66
N ALA A 59 7.17 6.06 -1.71
CA ALA A 59 6.50 7.19 -1.08
C ALA A 59 5.13 7.49 -1.69
N ASP A 60 4.91 7.01 -2.90
CA ASP A 60 3.62 7.22 -3.58
C ASP A 60 2.56 6.22 -3.16
N ILE A 61 2.95 5.14 -2.48
CA ILE A 61 2.02 4.07 -2.11
C ILE A 61 1.90 3.86 -0.61
N MET A 62 2.86 4.37 0.17
CA MET A 62 2.82 4.16 1.61
C MET A 62 3.48 5.31 2.34
N GLU A 63 3.20 5.38 3.66
CA GLU A 63 3.85 6.35 4.51
C GLU A 63 4.00 5.78 5.90
N HIS A 64 4.97 6.28 6.62
CA HIS A 64 5.18 5.92 8.01
C HIS A 64 4.17 6.67 8.88
N VAL A 65 3.57 5.95 9.81
CA VAL A 65 2.68 6.55 10.79
C VAL A 65 3.36 6.44 12.15
N ASN A 66 3.54 7.58 12.80
CA ASN A 66 4.17 7.61 14.10
C ASN A 66 3.11 7.38 15.18
N SER A 67 3.09 6.17 15.72
CA SER A 67 2.12 5.81 16.73
C SER A 67 2.36 6.51 18.07
N ASN A 68 3.53 7.11 18.24
CA ASN A 68 3.87 7.80 19.48
C ASN A 68 3.29 9.20 19.56
N LEU A 69 2.74 9.73 18.48
CA LEU A 69 2.17 11.07 18.48
C LEU A 69 1.09 11.26 19.52
N LYS A 70 0.37 10.21 19.81
CA LYS A 70 -0.73 10.28 20.78
C LYS A 70 -0.26 10.37 22.21
N ILE A 71 0.95 9.98 22.48
CA ILE A 71 1.48 9.87 23.83
C ILE A 71 1.87 11.22 24.38
N HIS A 72 2.15 12.15 23.52
CA HIS A 72 2.68 13.47 23.91
C HIS A 72 1.61 14.50 24.21
N ASP A 73 0.40 14.12 24.16
CA ASP A 73 -0.71 15.02 24.43
C ASP A 73 -0.92 15.34 25.89
#